data_2ae857d23649870f4e75ba63adb0fca3
#
_entry.id   2ae857d23649870f4e75ba63adb0fca3
#
_cell.length_a   1.000
_cell.length_b   1.000
_cell.length_c   1.000
_cell.angle_alpha   90.00
_cell.angle_beta   90.00
_cell.angle_gamma   90.00
#
_symmetry.space_group_name_H-M   'P 1'
#
loop_
_entity.id
_entity.type
_entity.pdbx_description
1 polymer ?
#
loop_
_entity_poly.entity_id
_entity_poly.type
_entity_poly.pdbx_seq_one_letter_code
_entity_poly.pdbx_strand_id
1 'polypeptide(L)'
;MSSTTRRVAALVGAGILLVPAVAGAKPGPKHEKPAKPVKLATYVFKGVWHADGTVTVSGGNAKVRKGGYVAQVVAFDLAAAKLRVADTNADAAVTVADLVEGDKVVIQAKLPRTAPAADAAAAPIVARKVVDQTHPVVEVEEPAPVVEAPAPEAPVAP
;
A
#
# COMPACT_ATOMS: atom_id res chain seq x y z
N MET A 1 -12.43 23.47 -35.43
CA MET A 1 -12.31 23.21 -36.88
C MET A 1 -11.79 21.79 -37.06
N SER A 2 -12.47 21.02 -37.91
CA SER A 2 -12.19 19.70 -38.47
C SER A 2 -12.10 18.50 -37.52
N SER A 3 -13.27 17.97 -37.29
CA SER A 3 -13.58 16.61 -36.89
C SER A 3 -13.29 15.63 -38.03
N THR A 4 -12.48 14.60 -37.84
CA THR A 4 -12.30 13.50 -38.77
C THR A 4 -12.79 12.20 -38.17
N THR A 5 -14.03 11.89 -38.40
CA THR A 5 -14.69 10.62 -38.09
C THR A 5 -14.22 9.56 -39.10
N ARG A 6 -13.45 8.57 -38.71
CA ARG A 6 -13.17 7.38 -39.50
C ARG A 6 -14.08 6.23 -39.10
N ARG A 7 -15.06 5.95 -39.95
CA ARG A 7 -15.88 4.75 -39.91
C ARG A 7 -15.07 3.59 -40.52
N VAL A 8 -14.91 2.51 -39.77
CA VAL A 8 -14.38 1.25 -40.31
C VAL A 8 -15.53 0.26 -40.40
N ALA A 9 -15.73 -0.21 -41.63
CA ALA A 9 -16.80 -1.14 -41.99
C ALA A 9 -16.50 -2.56 -41.50
N ALA A 10 -17.55 -3.23 -41.02
CA ALA A 10 -17.54 -4.63 -40.64
C ALA A 10 -17.62 -5.51 -41.88
N LEU A 11 -16.73 -6.47 -42.02
CA LEU A 11 -16.82 -7.56 -42.96
C LEU A 11 -17.23 -8.83 -42.24
N VAL A 12 -18.47 -9.26 -42.46
CA VAL A 12 -19.04 -10.53 -42.00
C VAL A 12 -18.62 -11.60 -42.98
N GLY A 13 -17.76 -12.51 -42.57
CA GLY A 13 -17.40 -13.72 -43.31
C GLY A 13 -17.98 -14.95 -42.63
N ALA A 14 -19.12 -15.47 -43.13
CA ALA A 14 -19.69 -16.75 -42.70
C ALA A 14 -18.94 -17.90 -43.40
N GLY A 15 -18.08 -18.59 -42.65
CA GLY A 15 -17.45 -19.83 -43.07
C GLY A 15 -17.97 -20.99 -42.22
N ILE A 16 -18.89 -21.80 -42.77
CA ILE A 16 -19.36 -23.05 -42.16
C ILE A 16 -18.32 -24.12 -42.50
N LEU A 17 -17.49 -24.50 -41.53
CA LEU A 17 -16.64 -25.69 -41.58
C LEU A 17 -17.33 -26.84 -40.81
N LEU A 18 -17.88 -27.79 -41.58
CA LEU A 18 -18.29 -29.09 -41.04
C LEU A 18 -17.03 -29.85 -40.58
N VAL A 19 -16.83 -29.98 -39.28
CA VAL A 19 -15.82 -30.86 -38.70
C VAL A 19 -16.48 -32.18 -38.30
N PRO A 20 -15.99 -33.37 -38.77
CA PRO A 20 -16.55 -34.63 -38.33
C PRO A 20 -16.26 -34.86 -36.84
N ALA A 21 -17.30 -35.26 -36.13
CA ALA A 21 -17.21 -35.61 -34.71
C ALA A 21 -16.37 -36.84 -34.51
N VAL A 22 -15.12 -36.71 -34.12
CA VAL A 22 -14.32 -37.75 -33.54
C VAL A 22 -14.79 -37.94 -32.10
N ALA A 23 -15.45 -39.05 -31.82
CA ALA A 23 -15.81 -39.44 -30.47
C ALA A 23 -14.53 -39.79 -29.69
N GLY A 24 -13.86 -38.75 -29.19
CA GLY A 24 -12.72 -38.86 -28.28
C GLY A 24 -13.23 -39.02 -26.85
N ALA A 25 -12.76 -40.09 -26.15
CA ALA A 25 -13.02 -40.37 -24.77
C ALA A 25 -12.90 -39.13 -23.89
N LYS A 26 -13.96 -38.78 -23.11
CA LYS A 26 -13.94 -37.72 -22.12
C LYS A 26 -12.76 -37.93 -21.16
N PRO A 27 -11.76 -37.04 -21.13
CA PRO A 27 -10.79 -37.07 -20.03
C PRO A 27 -11.58 -36.79 -18.75
N GLY A 28 -11.51 -37.70 -17.78
CA GLY A 28 -12.13 -37.51 -16.47
C GLY A 28 -11.70 -36.20 -15.84
N PRO A 29 -12.51 -35.63 -14.94
CA PRO A 29 -12.20 -34.37 -14.29
C PRO A 29 -10.84 -34.49 -13.62
N LYS A 30 -9.85 -33.77 -14.15
CA LYS A 30 -8.55 -33.60 -13.48
C LYS A 30 -8.84 -32.92 -12.17
N HIS A 31 -8.68 -33.60 -11.05
CA HIS A 31 -8.72 -32.98 -9.73
C HIS A 31 -7.64 -31.89 -9.72
N GLU A 32 -8.08 -30.64 -9.93
CA GLU A 32 -7.21 -29.49 -9.74
C GLU A 32 -6.75 -29.49 -8.29
N LYS A 33 -5.46 -29.72 -8.10
CA LYS A 33 -4.84 -29.62 -6.79
C LYS A 33 -5.10 -28.22 -6.27
N PRO A 34 -5.62 -28.05 -5.03
CA PRO A 34 -5.85 -26.73 -4.46
C PRO A 34 -4.58 -25.89 -4.58
N ALA A 35 -4.74 -24.67 -5.13
CA ALA A 35 -3.64 -23.75 -5.31
C ALA A 35 -2.94 -23.50 -3.97
N LYS A 36 -1.62 -23.65 -3.94
CA LYS A 36 -0.85 -23.42 -2.71
C LYS A 36 -1.05 -21.97 -2.26
N PRO A 37 -1.25 -21.72 -0.95
CA PRO A 37 -1.45 -20.37 -0.44
C PRO A 37 -0.26 -19.47 -0.80
N VAL A 38 -0.56 -18.30 -1.35
CA VAL A 38 0.46 -17.32 -1.74
C VAL A 38 1.18 -16.82 -0.49
N LYS A 39 2.49 -17.03 -0.43
CA LYS A 39 3.32 -16.54 0.68
C LYS A 39 3.48 -15.04 0.59
N LEU A 40 2.90 -14.31 1.54
CA LEU A 40 3.05 -12.87 1.67
C LEU A 40 4.37 -12.51 2.38
N ALA A 41 4.90 -11.35 2.03
CA ALA A 41 6.08 -10.78 2.64
C ALA A 41 5.91 -9.29 2.88
N THR A 42 6.59 -8.76 3.90
CA THR A 42 6.57 -7.33 4.18
C THR A 42 7.53 -6.60 3.25
N TYR A 43 6.99 -5.62 2.55
CA TYR A 43 7.72 -4.63 1.76
C TYR A 43 7.75 -3.33 2.55
N VAL A 44 8.91 -2.66 2.56
CA VAL A 44 9.10 -1.36 3.20
C VAL A 44 9.57 -0.41 2.13
N PHE A 45 8.71 0.50 1.73
CA PHE A 45 8.98 1.54 0.75
C PHE A 45 9.43 2.81 1.46
N LYS A 46 10.41 3.50 0.89
CA LYS A 46 10.82 4.84 1.30
C LYS A 46 10.71 5.74 0.08
N GLY A 47 10.13 6.91 0.23
CA GLY A 47 9.93 7.79 -0.92
C GLY A 47 9.38 9.14 -0.54
N VAL A 48 8.99 9.89 -1.57
CA VAL A 48 8.39 11.21 -1.46
C VAL A 48 6.90 11.10 -1.79
N TRP A 49 6.07 11.62 -0.91
CA TRP A 49 4.62 11.65 -1.03
C TRP A 49 4.17 12.70 -2.03
N HIS A 50 3.12 12.39 -2.79
CA HIS A 50 2.42 13.29 -3.69
C HIS A 50 0.94 13.40 -3.30
N ALA A 51 0.36 14.58 -3.52
CA ALA A 51 -1.04 14.88 -3.17
C ALA A 51 -2.08 13.99 -3.87
N ASP A 52 -1.71 13.34 -4.97
CA ASP A 52 -2.55 12.38 -5.70
C ASP A 52 -2.61 10.97 -5.07
N GLY A 53 -2.00 10.78 -3.89
CA GLY A 53 -1.95 9.48 -3.22
C GLY A 53 -0.86 8.54 -3.73
N THR A 54 0.09 9.06 -4.52
CA THR A 54 1.22 8.30 -5.01
C THR A 54 2.51 8.61 -4.24
N VAL A 55 3.50 7.73 -4.39
CA VAL A 55 4.84 7.90 -3.80
C VAL A 55 5.89 7.63 -4.87
N THR A 56 6.80 8.59 -5.06
CA THR A 56 8.03 8.33 -5.80
C THR A 56 9.00 7.57 -4.90
N VAL A 57 9.21 6.29 -5.19
CA VAL A 57 10.02 5.40 -4.36
C VAL A 57 11.50 5.70 -4.55
N SER A 58 12.16 6.24 -3.52
CA SER A 58 13.60 6.49 -3.51
C SER A 58 14.41 5.29 -3.02
N GLY A 59 13.77 4.33 -2.32
CA GLY A 59 14.44 3.16 -1.78
C GLY A 59 13.52 2.26 -0.95
N GLY A 60 14.13 1.36 -0.19
CA GLY A 60 13.38 0.44 0.66
C GLY A 60 14.17 -0.80 1.03
N ASN A 61 13.48 -1.81 1.57
CA ASN A 61 14.12 -3.07 1.92
C ASN A 61 14.55 -3.87 0.66
N ALA A 62 15.24 -4.99 0.87
CA ALA A 62 15.76 -5.82 -0.22
C ALA A 62 14.67 -6.28 -1.20
N LYS A 63 13.41 -6.43 -0.75
CA LYS A 63 12.29 -6.85 -1.61
C LYS A 63 11.84 -5.72 -2.54
N VAL A 64 11.76 -4.49 -2.04
CA VAL A 64 11.48 -3.29 -2.85
C VAL A 64 12.52 -3.13 -3.94
N ARG A 65 13.82 -3.25 -3.58
CA ARG A 65 14.93 -3.12 -4.54
C ARG A 65 14.92 -4.24 -5.57
N LYS A 66 14.76 -5.51 -5.15
CA LYS A 66 14.70 -6.67 -6.05
C LYS A 66 13.45 -6.69 -6.93
N GLY A 67 12.34 -6.12 -6.46
CA GLY A 67 11.10 -6.00 -7.21
C GLY A 67 11.10 -4.88 -8.25
N GLY A 68 12.15 -4.06 -8.32
CA GLY A 68 12.28 -2.97 -9.30
C GLY A 68 11.43 -1.73 -8.99
N TYR A 69 11.03 -1.54 -7.72
CA TYR A 69 10.20 -0.40 -7.31
C TYR A 69 10.96 0.92 -7.20
N VAL A 70 12.29 0.88 -7.08
CA VAL A 70 13.11 2.11 -6.92
C VAL A 70 13.00 2.97 -8.19
N ALA A 71 12.86 4.28 -8.00
CA ALA A 71 12.59 5.29 -9.01
C ALA A 71 11.23 5.14 -9.73
N GLN A 72 10.32 4.31 -9.21
CA GLN A 72 8.95 4.21 -9.73
C GLN A 72 8.00 5.08 -8.90
N VAL A 73 6.94 5.57 -9.56
CA VAL A 73 5.78 6.18 -8.90
C VAL A 73 4.76 5.09 -8.63
N VAL A 74 4.41 4.90 -7.36
CA VAL A 74 3.53 3.82 -6.91
C VAL A 74 2.34 4.41 -6.17
N ALA A 75 1.14 4.00 -6.55
CA ALA A 75 -0.08 4.37 -5.84
C ALA A 75 -0.30 3.49 -4.61
N PHE A 76 -0.72 4.10 -3.50
CA PHE A 76 -1.02 3.39 -2.25
C PHE A 76 -2.45 3.65 -1.80
N ASP A 77 -3.13 2.59 -1.38
CA ASP A 77 -4.38 2.68 -0.64
C ASP A 77 -4.06 2.74 0.85
N LEU A 78 -4.39 3.86 1.50
CA LEU A 78 -4.12 4.15 2.90
C LEU A 78 -5.35 3.99 3.80
N ALA A 79 -6.52 3.63 3.27
CA ALA A 79 -7.78 3.60 4.01
C ALA A 79 -7.74 2.74 5.28
N ALA A 80 -6.97 1.64 5.26
CA ALA A 80 -6.80 0.74 6.40
C ALA A 80 -5.41 0.83 7.04
N ALA A 81 -4.62 1.84 6.70
CA ALA A 81 -3.25 1.99 7.19
C ALA A 81 -3.21 2.61 8.58
N LYS A 82 -2.31 2.10 9.43
CA LYS A 82 -1.96 2.80 10.67
C LYS A 82 -1.05 3.98 10.34
N LEU A 83 -1.56 5.19 10.50
CA LEU A 83 -0.82 6.42 10.27
C LEU A 83 0.03 6.77 11.51
N ARG A 84 1.27 7.21 11.28
CA ARG A 84 2.14 7.87 12.25
C ARG A 84 2.66 9.15 11.57
N VAL A 85 1.82 10.15 11.60
CA VAL A 85 1.98 11.44 10.98
C VAL A 85 1.67 12.47 12.06
N ALA A 86 2.37 13.59 12.10
CA ALA A 86 1.98 14.71 12.95
C ALA A 86 0.69 15.34 12.41
N ASP A 87 -0.13 15.87 13.29
CA ASP A 87 -1.29 16.68 12.91
C ASP A 87 -0.77 18.01 12.34
N THR A 88 -0.73 18.12 11.03
CA THR A 88 -0.21 19.32 10.33
C THR A 88 -1.28 20.35 10.06
N ASN A 89 -2.56 19.94 10.08
CA ASN A 89 -3.71 20.79 9.80
C ASN A 89 -4.42 21.30 11.08
N ALA A 90 -3.97 20.85 12.26
CA ALA A 90 -4.47 21.20 13.59
C ALA A 90 -5.96 20.89 13.80
N ASP A 91 -6.46 19.81 13.16
CA ASP A 91 -7.85 19.35 13.33
C ASP A 91 -8.01 18.31 14.47
N ALA A 92 -6.93 18.01 15.17
CA ALA A 92 -6.81 17.00 16.23
C ALA A 92 -7.10 15.55 15.79
N ALA A 93 -7.14 15.28 14.49
CA ALA A 93 -7.34 13.97 13.93
C ALA A 93 -6.14 13.58 13.04
N VAL A 94 -5.50 12.45 13.29
CA VAL A 94 -4.42 11.96 12.42
C VAL A 94 -5.02 11.25 11.21
N THR A 95 -4.95 11.90 10.06
CA THR A 95 -5.55 11.46 8.80
C THR A 95 -4.54 11.48 7.65
N VAL A 96 -4.95 11.05 6.47
CA VAL A 96 -4.14 11.16 5.25
C VAL A 96 -3.97 12.63 4.82
N ALA A 97 -4.88 13.52 5.24
CA ALA A 97 -4.80 14.95 4.93
C ALA A 97 -3.61 15.66 5.62
N ASP A 98 -3.02 15.03 6.63
CA ASP A 98 -1.82 15.52 7.31
C ASP A 98 -0.53 15.22 6.54
N LEU A 99 -0.58 14.38 5.51
CA LEU A 99 0.54 14.15 4.61
C LEU A 99 0.61 15.29 3.59
N VAL A 100 1.68 16.05 3.65
CA VAL A 100 1.92 17.17 2.74
C VAL A 100 2.71 16.69 1.53
N GLU A 101 2.46 17.30 0.36
CA GLU A 101 3.23 17.02 -0.84
C GLU A 101 4.73 17.31 -0.60
N GLY A 102 5.57 16.35 -0.96
CA GLY A 102 7.02 16.45 -0.73
C GLY A 102 7.51 15.74 0.54
N ASP A 103 6.60 15.26 1.40
CA ASP A 103 6.99 14.57 2.62
C ASP A 103 7.74 13.26 2.34
N LYS A 104 8.77 13.04 3.14
CA LYS A 104 9.50 11.77 3.15
C LYS A 104 8.74 10.75 3.97
N VAL A 105 8.20 9.74 3.30
CA VAL A 105 7.38 8.73 3.95
C VAL A 105 8.02 7.35 3.93
N VAL A 106 7.70 6.55 4.95
CA VAL A 106 7.99 5.13 5.01
C VAL A 106 6.68 4.37 5.04
N ILE A 107 6.43 3.58 4.00
CA ILE A 107 5.19 2.79 3.86
C ILE A 107 5.50 1.31 3.98
N GLN A 108 4.74 0.60 4.81
CA GLN A 108 4.81 -0.84 4.93
C GLN A 108 3.58 -1.47 4.30
N ALA A 109 3.79 -2.46 3.42
CA ALA A 109 2.72 -3.23 2.80
C ALA A 109 3.04 -4.72 2.83
N LYS A 110 2.01 -5.58 2.75
CA LYS A 110 2.17 -7.02 2.56
C LYS A 110 1.81 -7.38 1.11
N LEU A 111 2.81 -7.84 0.38
CA LEU A 111 2.66 -8.26 -1.01
C LEU A 111 3.11 -9.72 -1.18
N PRO A 112 2.72 -10.38 -2.27
CA PRO A 112 3.31 -11.64 -2.67
C PRO A 112 4.84 -11.57 -2.66
N ARG A 113 5.49 -12.66 -2.25
CA ARG A 113 6.95 -12.67 -2.07
C ARG A 113 7.76 -12.28 -3.32
N THR A 114 7.16 -12.43 -4.48
CA THR A 114 7.74 -12.17 -5.81
C THR A 114 6.94 -11.14 -6.59
N ALA A 115 6.27 -10.18 -5.90
CA ALA A 115 5.53 -9.11 -6.58
C ALA A 115 6.51 -8.16 -7.30
N PRO A 116 6.49 -8.06 -8.64
CA PRO A 116 7.27 -7.09 -9.38
C PRO A 116 6.58 -5.72 -9.38
N ALA A 117 7.34 -4.66 -9.63
CA ALA A 117 6.80 -3.29 -9.72
C ALA A 117 5.76 -3.10 -10.84
N ALA A 118 5.86 -3.88 -11.91
CA ALA A 118 4.89 -3.85 -13.01
C ALA A 118 3.45 -4.18 -12.53
N ASP A 119 3.31 -5.03 -11.52
CA ASP A 119 1.99 -5.38 -10.96
C ASP A 119 1.39 -4.22 -10.15
N ALA A 120 2.24 -3.37 -9.56
CA ALA A 120 1.82 -2.21 -8.78
C ALA A 120 1.28 -1.04 -9.66
N ALA A 121 1.62 -1.02 -10.95
CA ALA A 121 1.07 -0.05 -11.89
C ALA A 121 -0.41 -0.34 -12.23
N ALA A 122 -0.87 -1.57 -11.99
CA ALA A 122 -2.23 -2.00 -12.33
C ALA A 122 -3.26 -1.71 -11.23
N ALA A 123 -2.85 -1.63 -9.96
CA ALA A 123 -3.75 -1.35 -8.83
C ALA A 123 -2.97 -0.74 -7.65
N PRO A 124 -3.63 0.12 -6.82
CA PRO A 124 -3.01 0.67 -5.62
C PRO A 124 -2.58 -0.43 -4.64
N ILE A 125 -1.41 -0.26 -4.05
CA ILE A 125 -0.91 -1.17 -3.02
C ILE A 125 -1.56 -0.84 -1.68
N VAL A 126 -2.23 -1.80 -1.07
CA VAL A 126 -2.82 -1.63 0.27
C VAL A 126 -1.72 -1.50 1.31
N ALA A 127 -1.61 -0.31 1.89
CA ALA A 127 -0.65 -0.03 2.96
C ALA A 127 -1.18 -0.54 4.31
N ARG A 128 -0.26 -0.95 5.19
CA ARG A 128 -0.57 -1.33 6.58
C ARG A 128 -0.13 -0.28 7.59
N LYS A 129 0.93 0.42 7.27
CA LYS A 129 1.49 1.46 8.12
C LYS A 129 2.16 2.51 7.27
N VAL A 130 1.95 3.76 7.62
CA VAL A 130 2.63 4.92 7.06
C VAL A 130 3.29 5.68 8.19
N VAL A 131 4.53 6.10 7.99
CA VAL A 131 5.28 6.94 8.91
C VAL A 131 5.80 8.12 8.11
N ASP A 132 5.44 9.32 8.53
CA ASP A 132 6.07 10.54 8.03
C ASP A 132 7.42 10.74 8.74
N GLN A 133 8.45 10.98 7.96
CA GLN A 133 9.80 11.29 8.45
C GLN A 133 10.11 12.78 8.41
N THR A 134 9.32 13.57 7.67
CA THR A 134 9.47 15.02 7.58
C THR A 134 8.89 15.68 8.81
N HIS A 135 7.68 15.24 9.21
CA HIS A 135 6.97 15.71 10.39
C HIS A 135 6.75 14.53 11.35
N PRO A 136 7.78 14.13 12.12
CA PRO A 136 7.64 13.00 13.04
C PRO A 136 6.69 13.36 14.18
N VAL A 137 5.83 12.43 14.56
CA VAL A 137 5.05 12.56 15.79
C VAL A 137 6.01 12.66 16.96
N VAL A 138 6.07 13.81 17.61
CA VAL A 138 6.77 13.97 18.90
C VAL A 138 5.87 13.28 19.92
N GLU A 139 6.23 12.06 20.30
CA GLU A 139 5.63 11.39 21.46
C GLU A 139 6.05 12.22 22.67
N VAL A 140 5.17 13.12 23.14
CA VAL A 140 5.38 13.81 24.41
C VAL A 140 5.36 12.71 25.45
N GLU A 141 6.53 12.38 26.00
CA GLU A 141 6.67 11.47 27.13
C GLU A 141 5.78 12.04 28.24
N GLU A 142 4.69 11.34 28.56
CA GLU A 142 3.80 11.70 29.66
C GLU A 142 4.70 11.88 30.89
N PRO A 143 4.70 13.08 31.54
CA PRO A 143 5.58 13.30 32.67
C PRO A 143 5.33 12.20 33.68
N ALA A 144 6.41 11.51 34.07
CA ALA A 144 6.34 10.44 35.06
C ALA A 144 5.49 10.90 36.23
N PRO A 145 4.57 10.07 36.75
CA PRO A 145 3.71 10.47 37.86
C PRO A 145 4.60 11.00 38.98
N VAL A 146 4.36 12.28 39.31
CA VAL A 146 5.04 12.92 40.47
C VAL A 146 4.69 12.08 41.67
N VAL A 147 5.65 11.29 42.14
CA VAL A 147 5.53 10.58 43.41
C VAL A 147 5.43 11.66 44.46
N GLU A 148 4.21 11.93 44.91
CA GLU A 148 3.92 12.86 45.98
C GLU A 148 4.74 12.39 47.21
N ALA A 149 5.70 13.21 47.61
CA ALA A 149 6.54 12.90 48.77
C ALA A 149 5.63 12.73 49.98
N PRO A 150 5.82 11.70 50.80
CA PRO A 150 5.01 11.50 52.01
C PRO A 150 5.09 12.75 52.88
N ALA A 151 3.91 13.24 53.27
CA ALA A 151 3.80 14.39 54.16
C ALA A 151 4.64 14.16 55.43
N PRO A 152 5.37 15.19 55.91
CA PRO A 152 6.15 15.05 57.12
C PRO A 152 5.21 14.74 58.32
N GLU A 153 5.48 13.62 58.99
CA GLU A 153 4.80 13.25 60.23
C GLU A 153 4.88 14.39 61.25
N ALA A 154 3.71 14.81 61.74
CA ALA A 154 3.63 15.82 62.79
C ALA A 154 4.34 15.34 64.05
N PRO A 155 5.12 16.19 64.76
CA PRO A 155 5.79 15.81 65.98
C PRO A 155 4.77 15.46 67.05
N VAL A 156 4.90 14.25 67.59
CA VAL A 156 4.16 13.81 68.78
C VAL A 156 4.65 14.64 69.95
N ALA A 157 3.80 15.46 70.51
CA ALA A 157 4.07 16.22 71.74
C ALA A 157 4.11 15.27 72.93
N PRO A 158 4.96 15.55 73.98
CA PRO A 158 5.12 14.75 75.19
C PRO A 158 3.92 14.82 76.11
#